data_e525179f0bbcce8c09aed15ea090b1be
#
_entry.id   e525179f0bbcce8c09aed15ea090b1be
#
_cell.length_a   1.000
_cell.length_b   1.000
_cell.length_c   1.000
_cell.angle_alpha   90.00
_cell.angle_beta   90.00
_cell.angle_gamma   90.00
#
_symmetry.space_group_name_H-M   'P 1'
#
loop_
_entity.id
_entity.type
_entity.pdbx_description
1 polymer ?
#
loop_
_entity_poly.entity_id
_entity_poly.type
_entity_poly.pdbx_seq_one_letter_code
_entity_poly.pdbx_strand_id
1 'polypeptide(L)'
;VCARAVREVFVSLYEKGLIYQGFRITNWCPRCQTALSDIEVEHEDEVGHLWYFNYPIVGEEGYIQIATTRPETIPGDTAVAVNPNDERYAHLVGKMVKLPTTDREIPIIADDYVDMAYGTGCVKITPAHDPNDFEVGQRHDLPTIVIMNKDGTMNEKAGKYNGMDRYEARKAIIEDFKNAGLLVKIEETKHAV
;
A
#
# COMPACT_ATOMS: atom_id res chain seq x y z
N VAL A 1 -32.79 -7.65 31.11
CA VAL A 1 -32.41 -6.25 31.46
C VAL A 1 -31.17 -5.84 30.65
N CYS A 2 -30.09 -6.59 30.69
CA CYS A 2 -28.83 -6.21 30.01
C CYS A 2 -28.95 -6.05 28.49
N ALA A 3 -29.61 -6.98 27.80
CA ALA A 3 -29.81 -6.92 26.35
C ALA A 3 -30.58 -5.68 25.88
N ARG A 4 -31.53 -5.18 26.70
CA ARG A 4 -32.28 -3.94 26.43
C ARG A 4 -31.36 -2.73 26.59
N ALA A 5 -30.56 -2.68 27.66
CA ALA A 5 -29.60 -1.59 27.88
C ALA A 5 -28.56 -1.50 26.77
N VAL A 6 -28.00 -2.64 26.34
CA VAL A 6 -27.03 -2.71 25.26
C VAL A 6 -27.63 -2.16 23.94
N ARG A 7 -28.86 -2.56 23.60
CA ARG A 7 -29.54 -2.03 22.40
C ARG A 7 -29.82 -0.55 22.48
N GLU A 8 -30.25 -0.05 23.64
CA GLU A 8 -30.51 1.38 23.85
C GLU A 8 -29.25 2.22 23.65
N VAL A 9 -28.12 1.77 24.22
CA VAL A 9 -26.82 2.43 24.04
C VAL A 9 -26.39 2.39 22.59
N PHE A 10 -26.51 1.24 21.92
CA PHE A 10 -26.12 1.10 20.52
C PHE A 10 -26.92 2.04 19.61
N VAL A 11 -28.25 2.06 19.75
CA VAL A 11 -29.12 2.95 18.97
C VAL A 11 -28.81 4.42 19.24
N SER A 12 -28.63 4.79 20.51
CA SER A 12 -28.27 6.18 20.86
C SER A 12 -26.93 6.61 20.26
N LEU A 13 -25.93 5.74 20.21
CA LEU A 13 -24.64 6.03 19.61
C LEU A 13 -24.75 6.13 18.07
N TYR A 14 -25.58 5.27 17.45
CA TYR A 14 -25.86 5.32 16.02
C TYR A 14 -26.56 6.63 15.63
N GLU A 15 -27.60 7.03 16.37
CA GLU A 15 -28.34 8.30 16.14
C GLU A 15 -27.47 9.55 16.32
N LYS A 16 -26.44 9.46 17.17
CA LYS A 16 -25.42 10.50 17.35
C LYS A 16 -24.31 10.48 16.28
N GLY A 17 -24.37 9.56 15.31
CA GLY A 17 -23.35 9.41 14.27
C GLY A 17 -21.99 8.88 14.75
N LEU A 18 -21.94 8.32 15.97
CA LEU A 18 -20.72 7.78 16.56
C LEU A 18 -20.44 6.32 16.15
N ILE A 19 -21.47 5.63 15.64
CA ILE A 19 -21.37 4.28 15.09
C ILE A 19 -21.79 4.33 13.63
N TYR A 20 -20.93 3.78 12.77
CA TYR A 20 -21.21 3.65 11.34
C TYR A 20 -20.62 2.36 10.80
N GLN A 21 -21.11 1.89 9.66
CA GLN A 21 -20.53 0.77 8.95
C GLN A 21 -19.47 1.28 7.97
N GLY A 22 -18.27 0.72 8.04
CA GLY A 22 -17.17 1.11 7.17
C GLY A 22 -16.13 0.00 7.04
N PHE A 23 -15.21 0.21 6.11
CA PHE A 23 -14.05 -0.65 5.97
C PHE A 23 -12.92 -0.17 6.88
N ARG A 24 -12.18 -1.12 7.41
CA ARG A 24 -10.93 -0.91 8.15
C ARG A 24 -9.91 -1.94 7.71
N ILE A 25 -8.65 -1.56 7.72
CA ILE A 25 -7.57 -2.52 7.54
C ILE A 25 -7.43 -3.34 8.82
N THR A 26 -7.14 -4.62 8.69
CA THR A 26 -6.93 -5.52 9.82
C THR A 26 -5.87 -6.56 9.48
N ASN A 27 -5.19 -7.07 10.50
CA ASN A 27 -4.29 -8.21 10.31
C ASN A 27 -5.09 -9.44 9.90
N TRP A 28 -4.59 -10.16 8.92
CA TRP A 28 -5.29 -11.30 8.31
C TRP A 28 -4.38 -12.52 8.17
N CYS A 29 -4.81 -13.65 8.67
CA CYS A 29 -4.12 -14.93 8.46
C CYS A 29 -4.64 -15.62 7.20
N PRO A 30 -3.83 -15.73 6.11
CA PRO A 30 -4.28 -16.38 4.87
C PRO A 30 -4.44 -17.90 5.02
N ARG A 31 -3.75 -18.53 5.99
CA ARG A 31 -3.87 -19.96 6.28
C ARG A 31 -5.18 -20.28 7.01
N CYS A 32 -5.50 -19.50 8.05
CA CYS A 32 -6.72 -19.70 8.84
C CYS A 32 -7.93 -19.01 8.22
N GLN A 33 -7.70 -18.07 7.29
CA GLN A 33 -8.70 -17.21 6.65
C GLN A 33 -9.58 -16.46 7.67
N THR A 34 -8.92 -15.87 8.66
CA THR A 34 -9.54 -15.09 9.71
C THR A 34 -8.76 -13.82 10.03
N ALA A 35 -9.46 -12.81 10.53
CA ALA A 35 -8.82 -11.64 11.11
C ALA A 35 -8.10 -12.00 12.40
N LEU A 36 -7.00 -11.31 12.66
CA LEU A 36 -6.21 -11.39 13.87
C LEU A 36 -6.35 -10.08 14.64
N SER A 37 -6.47 -10.18 15.95
CA SER A 37 -6.38 -9.03 16.84
C SER A 37 -4.93 -8.55 16.94
N ASP A 38 -4.72 -7.25 17.13
CA ASP A 38 -3.37 -6.68 17.25
C ASP A 38 -2.57 -7.29 18.41
N ILE A 39 -3.26 -7.74 19.48
CA ILE A 39 -2.64 -8.41 20.61
C ILE A 39 -2.19 -9.86 20.33
N GLU A 40 -2.63 -10.43 19.20
CA GLU A 40 -2.25 -11.79 18.77
C GLU A 40 -1.10 -11.76 17.73
N VAL A 41 -0.66 -10.56 17.34
CA VAL A 41 0.42 -10.36 16.38
C VAL A 41 1.72 -10.09 17.14
N GLU A 42 2.69 -10.97 16.94
CA GLU A 42 4.06 -10.77 17.40
C GLU A 42 4.92 -10.41 16.18
N HIS A 43 5.68 -9.33 16.30
CA HIS A 43 6.58 -8.90 15.26
C HIS A 43 7.98 -9.44 15.51
N GLU A 44 8.57 -10.08 14.51
CA GLU A 44 9.95 -10.52 14.53
C GLU A 44 10.77 -9.77 13.47
N ASP A 45 12.01 -9.42 13.83
CA ASP A 45 12.94 -8.81 12.87
C ASP A 45 13.47 -9.86 11.91
N GLU A 46 13.11 -9.75 10.65
CA GLU A 46 13.66 -10.57 9.58
C GLU A 46 14.62 -9.78 8.68
N VAL A 47 15.63 -10.48 8.17
CA VAL A 47 16.49 -9.96 7.11
C VAL A 47 15.73 -10.08 5.79
N GLY A 48 15.30 -8.95 5.29
CA GLY A 48 14.61 -8.85 4.02
C GLY A 48 15.37 -7.96 3.05
N HIS A 49 14.66 -7.49 2.05
CA HIS A 49 15.21 -6.63 1.02
C HIS A 49 14.36 -5.37 0.87
N LEU A 50 15.01 -4.30 0.48
CA LEU A 50 14.40 -3.06 0.02
C LEU A 50 14.70 -2.94 -1.48
N TRP A 51 13.65 -2.98 -2.30
CA TRP A 51 13.75 -2.87 -3.74
C TRP A 51 13.48 -1.45 -4.17
N TYR A 52 14.33 -0.91 -5.04
CA TYR A 52 14.23 0.45 -5.58
C TYR A 52 13.76 0.39 -7.02
N PHE A 53 12.63 1.04 -7.30
CA PHE A 53 12.00 1.03 -8.61
C PHE A 53 11.76 2.45 -9.14
N ASN A 54 11.87 2.61 -10.44
CA ASN A 54 11.52 3.84 -11.13
C ASN A 54 10.09 3.77 -11.67
N TYR A 55 9.26 4.78 -11.33
CA TYR A 55 7.95 4.98 -11.93
C TYR A 55 8.03 6.12 -12.94
N PRO A 56 7.78 5.87 -14.24
CA PRO A 56 7.85 6.90 -15.29
C PRO A 56 6.84 8.01 -15.05
N ILE A 57 7.26 9.27 -15.21
CA ILE A 57 6.38 10.43 -15.13
C ILE A 57 5.60 10.54 -16.44
N VAL A 58 4.29 10.81 -16.36
CA VAL A 58 3.43 10.93 -17.54
C VAL A 58 3.64 12.29 -18.20
N GLY A 59 3.86 12.27 -19.53
CA GLY A 59 3.94 13.48 -20.34
C GLY A 59 5.30 14.19 -20.34
N GLU A 60 6.28 13.68 -19.59
CA GLU A 60 7.64 14.20 -19.61
C GLU A 60 8.68 13.10 -19.47
N GLU A 61 9.92 13.37 -19.83
CA GLU A 61 11.04 12.46 -19.56
C GLU A 61 11.39 12.50 -18.08
N GLY A 62 11.57 11.31 -17.47
CA GLY A 62 12.01 11.18 -16.10
C GLY A 62 11.23 10.12 -15.32
N TYR A 63 11.65 9.94 -14.08
CA TYR A 63 11.12 8.94 -13.17
C TYR A 63 11.03 9.52 -11.76
N ILE A 64 10.06 9.04 -10.98
CA ILE A 64 10.13 9.12 -9.54
C ILE A 64 10.59 7.74 -9.01
N GLN A 65 11.56 7.74 -8.10
CA GLN A 65 12.09 6.50 -7.55
C GLN A 65 11.40 6.20 -6.22
N ILE A 66 10.83 5.02 -6.11
CA ILE A 66 10.25 4.50 -4.85
C ILE A 66 11.09 3.36 -4.31
N ALA A 67 11.00 3.11 -3.01
CA ALA A 67 11.58 1.94 -2.35
C ALA A 67 10.50 1.18 -1.58
N THR A 68 10.52 -0.16 -1.66
CA THR A 68 9.53 -0.99 -0.98
C THR A 68 10.11 -2.33 -0.55
N THR A 69 9.65 -2.84 0.58
CA THR A 69 9.91 -4.22 1.05
C THR A 69 8.87 -5.22 0.51
N ARG A 70 7.79 -4.73 -0.11
CA ARG A 70 6.65 -5.53 -0.56
C ARG A 70 6.28 -5.29 -2.03
N PRO A 71 7.14 -5.70 -3.00
CA PRO A 71 6.86 -5.50 -4.43
C PRO A 71 5.54 -6.11 -4.90
N GLU A 72 5.07 -7.18 -4.27
CA GLU A 72 3.80 -7.86 -4.62
C GLU A 72 2.58 -6.95 -4.47
N THR A 73 2.68 -5.86 -3.70
CA THR A 73 1.56 -4.92 -3.51
C THR A 73 1.50 -3.84 -4.58
N ILE A 74 2.52 -3.67 -5.41
CA ILE A 74 2.61 -2.63 -6.46
C ILE A 74 1.37 -2.56 -7.36
N PRO A 75 0.77 -3.67 -7.83
CA PRO A 75 -0.44 -3.58 -8.65
C PRO A 75 -1.63 -2.90 -7.96
N GLY A 76 -1.61 -2.79 -6.63
CA GLY A 76 -2.62 -2.09 -5.82
C GLY A 76 -2.31 -0.64 -5.50
N ASP A 77 -1.18 -0.10 -5.95
CA ASP A 77 -0.81 1.29 -5.67
C ASP A 77 -1.82 2.29 -6.25
N THR A 78 -2.08 3.35 -5.50
CA THR A 78 -3.07 4.37 -5.87
C THR A 78 -2.50 5.79 -5.86
N ALA A 79 -1.31 5.97 -5.29
CA ALA A 79 -0.54 7.21 -5.35
C ALA A 79 0.94 6.95 -5.07
N VAL A 80 1.77 7.96 -5.34
CA VAL A 80 3.10 8.12 -4.78
C VAL A 80 3.08 9.35 -3.89
N ALA A 81 3.45 9.22 -2.63
CA ALA A 81 3.51 10.33 -1.69
C ALA A 81 4.95 10.86 -1.55
N VAL A 82 5.06 12.17 -1.42
CA VAL A 82 6.30 12.91 -1.13
C VAL A 82 6.06 13.87 0.03
N ASN A 83 7.10 14.24 0.76
CA ASN A 83 6.94 15.25 1.80
C ASN A 83 6.77 16.64 1.17
N PRO A 84 5.78 17.47 1.60
CA PRO A 84 5.56 18.80 1.04
C PRO A 84 6.75 19.75 1.20
N ASN A 85 7.63 19.50 2.17
CA ASN A 85 8.83 20.29 2.43
C ASN A 85 10.08 19.77 1.68
N ASP A 86 9.95 18.70 0.90
CA ASP A 86 11.05 18.15 0.13
C ASP A 86 11.20 18.86 -1.21
N GLU A 87 12.16 19.77 -1.29
CA GLU A 87 12.43 20.56 -2.50
C GLU A 87 12.79 19.69 -3.72
N ARG A 88 13.27 18.45 -3.50
CA ARG A 88 13.61 17.51 -4.59
C ARG A 88 12.37 17.14 -5.41
N TYR A 89 11.21 17.07 -4.77
CA TYR A 89 9.98 16.53 -5.35
C TYR A 89 8.80 17.51 -5.39
N ALA A 90 8.93 18.70 -4.78
CA ALA A 90 7.86 19.69 -4.71
C ALA A 90 7.26 20.04 -6.11
N HIS A 91 8.11 20.07 -7.14
CA HIS A 91 7.70 20.36 -8.53
C HIS A 91 6.96 19.21 -9.21
N LEU A 92 6.94 18.02 -8.61
CA LEU A 92 6.25 16.83 -9.14
C LEU A 92 4.85 16.64 -8.53
N VAL A 93 4.53 17.32 -7.44
CA VAL A 93 3.21 17.21 -6.79
C VAL A 93 2.11 17.61 -7.75
N GLY A 94 1.09 16.75 -7.85
CA GLY A 94 -0.03 16.91 -8.78
C GLY A 94 0.20 16.32 -10.18
N LYS A 95 1.43 15.89 -10.52
CA LYS A 95 1.68 15.13 -11.75
C LYS A 95 1.26 13.67 -11.58
N MET A 96 1.17 12.98 -12.72
CA MET A 96 0.84 11.56 -12.77
C MET A 96 2.09 10.74 -13.06
N VAL A 97 2.16 9.53 -12.52
CA VAL A 97 3.14 8.52 -12.90
C VAL A 97 2.44 7.32 -13.47
N LYS A 98 3.07 6.69 -14.43
CA LYS A 98 2.63 5.42 -14.97
C LYS A 98 2.97 4.33 -13.95
N LEU A 99 1.96 3.57 -13.52
CA LEU A 99 2.18 2.43 -12.65
C LEU A 99 2.68 1.26 -13.49
N PRO A 100 3.96 0.88 -13.40
CA PRO A 100 4.48 -0.23 -14.18
C PRO A 100 3.71 -1.52 -13.86
N THR A 101 3.66 -2.44 -14.81
CA THR A 101 2.91 -3.71 -14.70
C THR A 101 1.40 -3.61 -14.81
N THR A 102 0.86 -2.40 -14.92
CA THR A 102 -0.57 -2.12 -15.15
C THR A 102 -0.74 -1.06 -16.23
N ASP A 103 -1.99 -0.83 -16.67
CA ASP A 103 -2.32 0.28 -17.59
C ASP A 103 -2.79 1.54 -16.84
N ARG A 104 -2.57 1.59 -15.51
CA ARG A 104 -3.02 2.70 -14.67
C ARG A 104 -1.96 3.79 -14.55
N GLU A 105 -2.47 5.00 -14.40
CA GLU A 105 -1.71 6.17 -13.97
C GLU A 105 -2.17 6.56 -12.57
N ILE A 106 -1.23 6.93 -11.71
CA ILE A 106 -1.49 7.31 -10.31
C ILE A 106 -0.87 8.67 -10.00
N PRO A 107 -1.50 9.49 -9.15
CA PRO A 107 -1.00 10.82 -8.82
C PRO A 107 0.19 10.80 -7.88
N ILE A 108 1.03 11.84 -7.99
CA ILE A 108 2.00 12.22 -6.97
C ILE A 108 1.30 13.19 -6.01
N ILE A 109 1.25 12.84 -4.74
CA ILE A 109 0.61 13.61 -3.67
C ILE A 109 1.62 14.11 -2.64
N ALA A 110 1.27 15.17 -1.93
CA ALA A 110 2.08 15.67 -0.82
C ALA A 110 1.46 15.25 0.51
N ASP A 111 2.23 14.58 1.39
CA ASP A 111 1.78 14.18 2.72
C ASP A 111 2.95 14.22 3.72
N ASP A 112 2.71 14.84 4.88
CA ASP A 112 3.71 14.97 5.95
C ASP A 112 4.13 13.62 6.58
N TYR A 113 3.38 12.56 6.31
CA TYR A 113 3.72 11.19 6.71
C TYR A 113 5.08 10.74 6.15
N VAL A 114 5.49 11.27 4.99
CA VAL A 114 6.70 10.83 4.31
C VAL A 114 7.96 11.35 5.01
N ASP A 115 8.80 10.45 5.48
CA ASP A 115 10.14 10.78 5.98
C ASP A 115 11.09 11.03 4.80
N MET A 116 11.58 12.28 4.67
CA MET A 116 12.50 12.69 3.61
C MET A 116 13.86 11.98 3.66
N ALA A 117 14.24 11.44 4.82
CA ALA A 117 15.52 10.79 5.03
C ALA A 117 15.47 9.27 4.82
N TYR A 118 14.27 8.67 4.79
CA TYR A 118 14.12 7.22 4.62
C TYR A 118 13.99 6.82 3.15
N GLY A 119 14.78 5.83 2.74
CA GLY A 119 14.75 5.29 1.38
C GLY A 119 15.05 6.34 0.32
N THR A 120 14.06 6.66 -0.50
CA THR A 120 14.18 7.70 -1.54
C THR A 120 13.56 9.04 -1.13
N GLY A 121 12.82 9.08 -0.02
CA GLY A 121 11.94 10.20 0.33
C GLY A 121 10.64 10.19 -0.44
N CYS A 122 10.34 9.10 -1.15
CA CYS A 122 9.08 8.87 -1.86
C CYS A 122 8.50 7.53 -1.44
N VAL A 123 7.22 7.50 -1.11
CA VAL A 123 6.52 6.30 -0.64
C VAL A 123 5.38 5.98 -1.60
N LYS A 124 5.32 4.74 -2.06
CA LYS A 124 4.14 4.23 -2.78
C LYS A 124 2.99 4.07 -1.79
N ILE A 125 1.78 4.38 -2.18
CA ILE A 125 0.60 4.31 -1.32
C ILE A 125 -0.34 3.22 -1.82
N THR A 126 -0.52 2.20 -0.96
CA THR A 126 -1.37 1.02 -1.24
C THR A 126 -2.40 0.85 -0.12
N PRO A 127 -3.48 1.62 -0.09
CA PRO A 127 -4.42 1.70 1.04
C PRO A 127 -5.05 0.38 1.46
N ALA A 128 -5.14 -0.58 0.54
CA ALA A 128 -5.73 -1.90 0.83
C ALA A 128 -4.77 -2.86 1.56
N HIS A 129 -3.46 -2.58 1.61
CA HIS A 129 -2.44 -3.55 2.02
C HIS A 129 -1.43 -3.04 3.04
N ASP A 130 -1.60 -1.81 3.52
CA ASP A 130 -0.78 -1.20 4.57
C ASP A 130 -1.63 -0.27 5.44
N PRO A 131 -1.57 -0.37 6.79
CA PRO A 131 -2.39 0.47 7.67
C PRO A 131 -2.04 1.96 7.60
N ASN A 132 -0.77 2.32 7.43
CA ASN A 132 -0.37 3.72 7.29
C ASN A 132 -0.83 4.27 5.93
N ASP A 133 -0.68 3.49 4.86
CA ASP A 133 -1.16 3.86 3.53
C ASP A 133 -2.70 4.00 3.49
N PHE A 134 -3.41 3.22 4.32
CA PHE A 134 -4.86 3.34 4.47
C PHE A 134 -5.25 4.72 5.04
N GLU A 135 -4.53 5.21 6.05
CA GLU A 135 -4.76 6.53 6.62
C GLU A 135 -4.43 7.66 5.63
N VAL A 136 -3.30 7.54 4.91
CA VAL A 136 -2.97 8.46 3.80
C VAL A 136 -4.08 8.43 2.75
N GLY A 137 -4.53 7.23 2.38
CA GLY A 137 -5.62 7.04 1.42
C GLY A 137 -6.91 7.75 1.82
N GLN A 138 -7.26 7.69 3.11
CA GLN A 138 -8.44 8.39 3.63
C GLN A 138 -8.28 9.92 3.58
N ARG A 139 -7.10 10.45 3.92
CA ARG A 139 -6.84 11.91 3.88
C ARG A 139 -6.90 12.48 2.47
N HIS A 140 -6.51 11.69 1.47
CA HIS A 140 -6.42 12.10 0.07
C HIS A 140 -7.54 11.54 -0.82
N ASP A 141 -8.57 10.91 -0.22
CA ASP A 141 -9.69 10.28 -0.94
C ASP A 141 -9.24 9.30 -2.05
N LEU A 142 -8.17 8.53 -1.75
CA LEU A 142 -7.63 7.56 -2.69
C LEU A 142 -8.47 6.27 -2.74
N PRO A 143 -8.57 5.62 -3.91
CA PRO A 143 -9.29 4.35 -4.00
C PRO A 143 -8.57 3.23 -3.23
N THR A 144 -9.34 2.35 -2.59
CA THR A 144 -8.83 1.16 -1.91
C THR A 144 -8.94 -0.05 -2.85
N ILE A 145 -7.82 -0.48 -3.44
CA ILE A 145 -7.77 -1.56 -4.42
C ILE A 145 -7.20 -2.82 -3.78
N VAL A 146 -8.09 -3.73 -3.39
CA VAL A 146 -7.69 -5.05 -2.85
C VAL A 146 -7.25 -5.94 -4.01
N ILE A 147 -6.00 -6.39 -4.01
CA ILE A 147 -5.38 -7.20 -5.06
C ILE A 147 -5.08 -8.64 -4.65
N MET A 148 -5.41 -9.02 -3.42
CA MET A 148 -5.22 -10.37 -2.90
C MET A 148 -6.53 -10.99 -2.46
N ASN A 149 -6.66 -12.29 -2.64
CA ASN A 149 -7.71 -13.14 -2.10
C ASN A 149 -7.46 -13.44 -0.63
N LYS A 150 -8.46 -14.01 0.05
CA LYS A 150 -8.37 -14.37 1.48
C LYS A 150 -7.30 -15.41 1.79
N ASP A 151 -6.91 -16.23 0.82
CA ASP A 151 -5.85 -17.24 0.94
C ASP A 151 -4.45 -16.70 0.61
N GLY A 152 -4.34 -15.39 0.30
CA GLY A 152 -3.09 -14.73 -0.04
C GLY A 152 -2.64 -14.90 -1.49
N THR A 153 -3.45 -15.48 -2.36
CA THR A 153 -3.22 -15.47 -3.80
C THR A 153 -3.62 -14.13 -4.41
N MET A 154 -3.01 -13.76 -5.52
CA MET A 154 -3.36 -12.54 -6.25
C MET A 154 -4.73 -12.71 -6.93
N ASN A 155 -5.56 -11.67 -6.91
CA ASN A 155 -6.87 -11.67 -7.57
C ASN A 155 -6.84 -11.00 -8.96
N GLU A 156 -7.99 -10.89 -9.61
CA GLU A 156 -8.12 -10.33 -10.97
C GLU A 156 -7.65 -8.87 -11.08
N LYS A 157 -7.66 -8.09 -9.99
CA LYS A 157 -7.19 -6.70 -9.98
C LYS A 157 -5.67 -6.58 -10.04
N ALA A 158 -4.95 -7.67 -9.75
CA ALA A 158 -3.51 -7.76 -9.93
C ALA A 158 -3.10 -8.00 -11.40
N GLY A 159 -4.05 -8.03 -12.33
CA GLY A 159 -3.80 -8.18 -13.77
C GLY A 159 -3.13 -9.50 -14.10
N LYS A 160 -1.99 -9.48 -14.80
CA LYS A 160 -1.29 -10.68 -15.25
C LYS A 160 -0.78 -11.60 -14.12
N TYR A 161 -0.75 -11.12 -12.88
CA TYR A 161 -0.35 -11.91 -11.72
C TYR A 161 -1.52 -12.64 -11.05
N ASN A 162 -2.74 -12.51 -11.58
CA ASN A 162 -3.93 -13.19 -11.07
C ASN A 162 -3.71 -14.69 -10.89
N GLY A 163 -4.08 -15.23 -9.74
CA GLY A 163 -3.95 -16.65 -9.38
C GLY A 163 -2.58 -17.07 -8.85
N MET A 164 -1.56 -16.20 -8.90
CA MET A 164 -0.24 -16.50 -8.33
C MET A 164 -0.28 -16.39 -6.80
N ASP A 165 0.53 -17.20 -6.11
CA ASP A 165 0.88 -16.95 -4.73
C ASP A 165 1.59 -15.59 -4.61
N ARG A 166 1.38 -14.85 -3.51
CA ARG A 166 1.95 -13.51 -3.33
C ARG A 166 3.48 -13.46 -3.42
N TYR A 167 4.18 -14.53 -3.00
CA TYR A 167 5.64 -14.58 -3.07
C TYR A 167 6.13 -14.93 -4.50
N GLU A 168 5.36 -15.70 -5.25
CA GLU A 168 5.62 -15.93 -6.67
C GLU A 168 5.34 -14.67 -7.49
N ALA A 169 4.26 -13.97 -7.20
CA ALA A 169 3.95 -12.67 -7.79
C ALA A 169 5.06 -11.64 -7.50
N ARG A 170 5.60 -11.59 -6.27
CA ARG A 170 6.75 -10.74 -5.91
C ARG A 170 7.93 -10.98 -6.85
N LYS A 171 8.31 -12.25 -7.06
CA LYS A 171 9.43 -12.60 -7.95
C LYS A 171 9.14 -12.20 -9.41
N ALA A 172 7.93 -12.45 -9.89
CA ALA A 172 7.51 -12.10 -11.23
C ALA A 172 7.52 -10.57 -11.46
N ILE A 173 7.02 -9.80 -10.50
CA ILE A 173 7.04 -8.34 -10.55
C ILE A 173 8.45 -7.79 -10.60
N ILE A 174 9.35 -8.28 -9.73
CA ILE A 174 10.76 -7.87 -9.73
C ILE A 174 11.41 -8.16 -11.09
N GLU A 175 11.17 -9.33 -11.67
CA GLU A 175 11.72 -9.68 -12.98
C GLU A 175 11.14 -8.81 -14.11
N ASP A 176 9.84 -8.49 -14.07
CA ASP A 176 9.22 -7.56 -15.02
C ASP A 176 9.83 -6.16 -14.95
N PHE A 177 10.05 -5.62 -13.75
CA PHE A 177 10.71 -4.33 -13.58
C PHE A 177 12.15 -4.35 -14.07
N LYS A 178 12.88 -5.44 -13.83
CA LYS A 178 14.24 -5.63 -14.32
C LYS A 178 14.27 -5.67 -15.86
N ASN A 179 13.37 -6.43 -16.49
CA ASN A 179 13.26 -6.53 -17.93
C ASN A 179 12.85 -5.21 -18.59
N ALA A 180 12.06 -4.39 -17.90
CA ALA A 180 11.68 -3.05 -18.33
C ALA A 180 12.78 -1.98 -18.07
N GLY A 181 13.90 -2.33 -17.41
CA GLY A 181 14.94 -1.38 -17.02
C GLY A 181 14.51 -0.41 -15.91
N LEU A 182 13.51 -0.77 -15.12
CA LEU A 182 12.93 0.06 -14.07
C LEU A 182 13.38 -0.36 -12.65
N LEU A 183 14.02 -1.51 -12.49
CA LEU A 183 14.67 -1.92 -11.24
C LEU A 183 16.03 -1.21 -11.13
N VAL A 184 16.23 -0.42 -10.07
CA VAL A 184 17.44 0.37 -9.87
C VAL A 184 18.47 -0.39 -9.05
N LYS A 185 18.08 -0.84 -7.86
CA LYS A 185 18.95 -1.60 -6.94
C LYS A 185 18.12 -2.42 -5.95
N ILE A 186 18.80 -3.30 -5.26
CA ILE A 186 18.27 -4.11 -4.15
C ILE A 186 19.23 -3.95 -2.99
N GLU A 187 18.72 -3.64 -1.81
CA GLU A 187 19.51 -3.53 -0.57
C GLU A 187 18.95 -4.50 0.48
N GLU A 188 19.84 -5.13 1.24
CA GLU A 188 19.41 -5.87 2.42
C GLU A 188 18.96 -4.89 3.51
N THR A 189 17.85 -5.20 4.15
CA THR A 189 17.33 -4.42 5.27
C THR A 189 16.74 -5.34 6.32
N LYS A 190 16.76 -4.90 7.57
CA LYS A 190 16.00 -5.55 8.63
C LYS A 190 14.69 -4.83 8.77
N HIS A 191 13.60 -5.55 8.79
CA HIS A 191 12.27 -5.00 9.04
C HIS A 191 11.45 -5.99 9.88
N ALA A 192 10.54 -5.44 10.65
CA ALA A 192 9.58 -6.22 11.42
C ALA A 192 8.53 -6.83 10.48
N VAL A 193 8.30 -8.14 10.64
CA VAL A 193 7.32 -8.91 9.88
C VAL A 193 6.22 -9.40 10.81
#